data_bc0cb868fb908166aa3db69f5de4740d
#
_entry.id   bc0cb868fb908166aa3db69f5de4740d
#
_cell.length_a   1.000
_cell.length_b   1.000
_cell.length_c   1.000
_cell.angle_alpha   90.00
_cell.angle_beta   90.00
_cell.angle_gamma   90.00
#
_symmetry.space_group_name_H-M   'P 1'
#
loop_
_entity.id
_entity.type
_entity.pdbx_description
1 polymer ?
#
loop_
_entity_poly.entity_id
_entity_poly.type
_entity_poly.pdbx_seq_one_letter_code
_entity_poly.pdbx_strand_id
1 'polypeptide(L)'
;VFGALTAALPSLVLGENRVLNNKPNSAFKTDVEIDLIARLTEVAILPGKHTRVFQYHGKLIKGPQAALKTIPGYLGPIFSFQKGQKIRINFYNQLSELCITHWHGLHVPQIMDGHPMYAISHGERYVYEFEIKNPAGTNWYHSHTHELTGAQVYQGLAGMIIISDDVEQKLELPSGEYDLPIIIQDRNFTHDNQLSFNLRRHDRMRGFLGNSILVNGQVNSLIPVKTRAYRLRILNGSNARIYKLGWNDGTAITAIGTDGGLLEKPQNLPYVML
;
A
#
# COMPACT_ATOMS: atom_id res chain seq x y z
N VAL A 1 53.78 3.47 32.17
CA VAL A 1 53.35 4.27 31.02
C VAL A 1 52.13 3.58 30.41
N PHE A 2 50.94 4.03 30.79
CA PHE A 2 49.70 3.53 30.19
C PHE A 2 49.31 4.47 29.04
N GLY A 3 49.38 3.98 27.80
CA GLY A 3 48.89 4.69 26.63
C GLY A 3 47.37 4.52 26.52
N ALA A 4 46.60 5.62 26.59
CA ALA A 4 45.19 5.64 26.32
C ALA A 4 44.96 5.54 24.80
N LEU A 5 44.36 4.43 24.35
CA LEU A 5 43.84 4.31 22.98
C LEU A 5 42.49 5.06 22.92
N THR A 6 42.50 6.23 22.33
CA THR A 6 41.25 6.93 21.95
C THR A 6 40.72 6.28 20.67
N ALA A 7 39.68 5.44 20.80
CA ALA A 7 38.91 4.97 19.63
C ALA A 7 38.08 6.14 19.12
N ALA A 8 38.44 6.66 17.94
CA ALA A 8 37.60 7.58 17.20
C ALA A 8 36.39 6.79 16.68
N LEU A 9 35.20 7.13 17.20
CA LEU A 9 33.92 6.67 16.60
C LEU A 9 33.83 7.28 15.19
N PRO A 10 33.48 6.49 14.17
CA PRO A 10 33.21 7.05 12.84
C PRO A 10 32.04 8.02 13.01
N SER A 11 32.26 9.28 12.67
CA SER A 11 31.23 10.27 12.49
C SER A 11 30.25 9.71 11.42
N LEU A 12 28.99 9.51 11.82
CA LEU A 12 27.90 9.33 10.88
C LEU A 12 27.92 10.55 9.96
N VAL A 13 28.39 10.34 8.75
CA VAL A 13 28.19 11.28 7.64
C VAL A 13 26.67 11.20 7.39
N LEU A 14 25.93 12.13 7.99
CA LEU A 14 24.59 12.47 7.55
C LEU A 14 24.76 12.86 6.07
N GLY A 15 24.33 11.98 5.18
CA GLY A 15 24.40 12.22 3.75
C GLY A 15 23.79 13.58 3.46
N GLU A 16 24.61 14.43 2.83
CA GLU A 16 24.12 15.70 2.27
C GLU A 16 22.80 15.42 1.54
N ASN A 17 21.76 16.16 1.90
CA ASN A 17 20.50 16.18 1.19
C ASN A 17 20.80 16.45 -0.28
N ARG A 18 20.98 15.39 -1.08
CA ARG A 18 20.92 15.52 -2.52
C ARG A 18 19.48 15.88 -2.83
N VAL A 19 19.24 17.18 -2.97
CA VAL A 19 18.05 17.69 -3.64
C VAL A 19 18.10 17.10 -5.04
N LEU A 20 17.50 15.92 -5.20
CA LEU A 20 17.32 15.34 -6.50
C LEU A 20 16.50 16.36 -7.29
N ASN A 21 17.04 16.84 -8.41
CA ASN A 21 16.32 17.73 -9.31
C ASN A 21 15.23 16.91 -10.03
N ASN A 22 14.34 16.31 -9.22
CA ASN A 22 13.26 15.43 -9.63
C ASN A 22 12.09 16.30 -10.10
N LYS A 23 12.15 16.72 -11.37
CA LYS A 23 11.11 17.50 -12.02
C LYS A 23 10.34 16.66 -13.05
N PRO A 24 9.07 16.99 -13.30
CA PRO A 24 8.32 16.36 -14.39
C PRO A 24 9.07 16.47 -15.71
N ASN A 25 9.19 15.37 -16.42
CA ASN A 25 9.75 15.37 -17.77
C ASN A 25 8.70 15.87 -18.76
N SER A 26 8.93 17.00 -19.42
CA SER A 26 8.01 17.58 -20.39
C SER A 26 7.77 16.69 -21.63
N ALA A 27 8.72 15.83 -21.96
CA ALA A 27 8.59 14.86 -23.05
C ALA A 27 7.77 13.62 -22.68
N PHE A 28 7.57 13.36 -21.38
CA PHE A 28 6.77 12.22 -20.91
C PHE A 28 5.27 12.55 -21.01
N LYS A 29 4.61 12.02 -22.05
CA LYS A 29 3.18 12.23 -22.28
C LYS A 29 2.37 11.26 -21.40
N THR A 30 1.84 11.76 -20.29
CA THR A 30 1.05 10.98 -19.34
C THR A 30 -0.35 10.67 -19.86
N ASP A 31 -0.83 9.45 -19.60
CA ASP A 31 -2.24 9.07 -19.75
C ASP A 31 -3.01 9.32 -18.45
N VAL A 32 -2.37 9.05 -17.29
CA VAL A 32 -2.94 9.29 -15.96
C VAL A 32 -1.95 10.10 -15.13
N GLU A 33 -2.46 11.16 -14.48
CA GLU A 33 -1.69 11.98 -13.54
C GLU A 33 -2.45 12.12 -12.22
N ILE A 34 -1.76 11.84 -11.12
CA ILE A 34 -2.32 11.83 -9.76
C ILE A 34 -1.41 12.62 -8.83
N ASP A 35 -1.99 13.48 -8.00
CA ASP A 35 -1.33 13.99 -6.80
C ASP A 35 -1.59 13.01 -5.65
N LEU A 36 -0.53 12.51 -5.02
CA LEU A 36 -0.56 11.62 -3.87
C LEU A 36 0.09 12.31 -2.67
N ILE A 37 -0.66 12.50 -1.60
CA ILE A 37 -0.22 13.27 -0.44
C ILE A 37 -0.19 12.34 0.79
N ALA A 38 0.98 12.15 1.38
CA ALA A 38 1.10 11.51 2.70
C ALA A 38 0.90 12.56 3.79
N ARG A 39 -0.12 12.37 4.64
CA ARG A 39 -0.46 13.34 5.69
C ARG A 39 -0.98 12.66 6.95
N LEU A 40 -0.88 13.37 8.08
CA LEU A 40 -1.58 13.02 9.31
C LEU A 40 -3.06 13.42 9.19
N THR A 41 -3.95 12.53 9.62
CA THR A 41 -5.40 12.79 9.68
C THR A 41 -6.02 12.07 10.87
N GLU A 42 -7.30 12.34 11.12
CA GLU A 42 -8.10 11.67 12.16
C GLU A 42 -9.30 11.00 11.52
N VAL A 43 -9.51 9.72 11.86
CA VAL A 43 -10.61 8.90 11.31
C VAL A 43 -11.35 8.17 12.43
N ALA A 44 -12.64 7.93 12.24
CA ALA A 44 -13.44 7.11 13.13
C ALA A 44 -13.25 5.62 12.75
N ILE A 45 -12.38 4.90 13.48
CA ILE A 45 -12.20 3.45 13.32
C ILE A 45 -13.03 2.68 14.35
N LEU A 46 -13.00 3.15 15.59
CA LEU A 46 -13.76 2.61 16.72
C LEU A 46 -14.78 3.64 17.19
N PRO A 47 -15.86 3.22 17.87
CA PRO A 47 -16.79 4.15 18.51
C PRO A 47 -16.07 5.07 19.50
N GLY A 48 -16.42 6.35 19.53
CA GLY A 48 -15.87 7.34 20.45
C GLY A 48 -14.80 8.23 19.84
N LYS A 49 -13.61 8.30 20.43
CA LYS A 49 -12.53 9.19 20.00
C LYS A 49 -11.96 8.78 18.66
N HIS A 50 -11.73 9.74 17.77
CA HIS A 50 -11.07 9.49 16.48
C HIS A 50 -9.62 9.03 16.66
N THR A 51 -9.18 8.15 15.76
CA THR A 51 -7.82 7.63 15.69
C THR A 51 -6.98 8.51 14.78
N ARG A 52 -5.82 8.94 15.27
CA ARG A 52 -4.82 9.63 14.46
C ARG A 52 -4.08 8.60 13.63
N VAL A 53 -4.01 8.82 12.33
CA VAL A 53 -3.40 7.91 11.35
C VAL A 53 -2.60 8.68 10.33
N PHE A 54 -1.65 8.03 9.69
CA PHE A 54 -1.11 8.50 8.42
C PHE A 54 -2.01 8.01 7.29
N GLN A 55 -2.21 8.86 6.30
CA GLN A 55 -3.06 8.53 5.16
C GLN A 55 -2.47 9.04 3.86
N TYR A 56 -2.52 8.20 2.84
CA TYR A 56 -2.36 8.66 1.46
C TYR A 56 -3.67 9.27 0.97
N HIS A 57 -3.64 10.54 0.63
CA HIS A 57 -4.74 11.23 -0.02
C HIS A 57 -4.44 11.41 -1.50
N GLY A 58 -5.28 10.89 -2.40
CA GLY A 58 -5.13 10.97 -3.83
C GLY A 58 -6.07 12.00 -4.46
N LYS A 59 -5.55 12.74 -5.45
CA LYS A 59 -6.35 13.62 -6.31
C LYS A 59 -6.01 13.32 -7.77
N LEU A 60 -7.02 12.93 -8.55
CA LEU A 60 -6.87 12.74 -9.98
C LEU A 60 -6.70 14.11 -10.68
N ILE A 61 -5.60 14.31 -11.38
CA ILE A 61 -5.29 15.52 -12.16
C ILE A 61 -5.64 15.30 -13.63
N LYS A 62 -5.32 14.11 -14.15
CA LYS A 62 -5.60 13.72 -15.54
C LYS A 62 -5.92 12.24 -15.63
N GLY A 63 -6.79 11.86 -16.53
CA GLY A 63 -7.14 10.47 -16.83
C GLY A 63 -8.60 10.14 -16.55
N PRO A 64 -9.00 8.87 -16.73
CA PRO A 64 -10.35 8.42 -16.47
C PRO A 64 -10.65 8.44 -14.96
N GLN A 65 -11.88 8.80 -14.57
CA GLN A 65 -12.29 8.85 -13.16
C GLN A 65 -12.07 7.52 -12.42
N ALA A 66 -12.16 6.41 -13.14
CA ALA A 66 -11.93 5.07 -12.58
C ALA A 66 -10.47 4.81 -12.17
N ALA A 67 -9.51 5.63 -12.65
CA ALA A 67 -8.09 5.47 -12.31
C ALA A 67 -7.78 5.67 -10.82
N LEU A 68 -8.67 6.37 -10.10
CA LEU A 68 -8.52 6.61 -8.67
C LEU A 68 -9.86 6.46 -7.96
N LYS A 69 -9.94 5.55 -6.99
CA LYS A 69 -11.12 5.32 -6.16
C LYS A 69 -10.77 5.43 -4.69
N THR A 70 -11.34 6.40 -4.00
CA THR A 70 -11.23 6.50 -2.54
C THR A 70 -12.11 5.41 -1.90
N ILE A 71 -11.56 4.75 -0.87
CA ILE A 71 -12.31 3.80 -0.04
C ILE A 71 -12.55 4.40 1.35
N PRO A 72 -13.61 3.97 2.06
CA PRO A 72 -13.82 4.37 3.45
C PRO A 72 -12.62 3.99 4.34
N GLY A 73 -12.44 4.72 5.44
CA GLY A 73 -11.36 4.47 6.39
C GLY A 73 -10.11 5.31 6.13
N TYR A 74 -8.95 4.78 6.51
CA TYR A 74 -7.68 5.52 6.51
C TYR A 74 -6.68 5.04 5.46
N LEU A 75 -6.97 3.98 4.75
CA LEU A 75 -6.09 3.47 3.69
C LEU A 75 -6.06 4.43 2.50
N GLY A 76 -4.97 4.34 1.75
CA GLY A 76 -4.82 5.08 0.50
C GLY A 76 -5.86 4.66 -0.56
N PRO A 77 -6.09 5.51 -1.56
CA PRO A 77 -7.02 5.20 -2.65
C PRO A 77 -6.57 3.96 -3.43
N ILE A 78 -7.52 3.30 -4.06
CA ILE A 78 -7.24 2.25 -5.03
C ILE A 78 -6.89 2.91 -6.34
N PHE A 79 -5.74 2.55 -6.89
CA PHE A 79 -5.35 2.90 -8.25
C PHE A 79 -5.78 1.79 -9.21
N SER A 80 -6.39 2.18 -10.33
CA SER A 80 -6.78 1.26 -11.40
C SER A 80 -6.13 1.71 -12.70
N PHE A 81 -5.19 0.92 -13.19
CA PHE A 81 -4.42 1.22 -14.39
C PHE A 81 -4.59 0.12 -15.44
N GLN A 82 -4.33 0.47 -16.69
CA GLN A 82 -4.29 -0.48 -17.80
C GLN A 82 -2.84 -0.65 -18.26
N LYS A 83 -2.46 -1.87 -18.60
CA LYS A 83 -1.15 -2.16 -19.21
C LYS A 83 -0.89 -1.25 -20.40
N GLY A 84 0.32 -0.69 -20.47
CA GLY A 84 0.76 0.27 -21.48
C GLY A 84 0.48 1.73 -21.12
N GLN A 85 -0.35 2.04 -20.12
CA GLN A 85 -0.56 3.44 -19.69
C GLN A 85 0.70 4.05 -19.09
N LYS A 86 0.93 5.32 -19.42
CA LYS A 86 1.99 6.17 -18.86
C LYS A 86 1.46 6.95 -17.70
N ILE A 87 2.01 6.69 -16.53
CA ILE A 87 1.55 7.21 -15.24
C ILE A 87 2.52 8.26 -14.73
N ARG A 88 1.98 9.39 -14.25
CA ARG A 88 2.71 10.34 -13.41
C ARG A 88 2.04 10.42 -12.05
N ILE A 89 2.84 10.27 -10.98
CA ILE A 89 2.38 10.50 -9.62
C ILE A 89 3.27 11.58 -9.00
N ASN A 90 2.65 12.70 -8.66
CA ASN A 90 3.29 13.77 -7.89
C ASN A 90 3.08 13.42 -6.41
N PHE A 91 4.10 12.89 -5.77
CA PHE A 91 4.06 12.54 -4.36
C PHE A 91 4.49 13.72 -3.50
N TYR A 92 3.68 14.08 -2.53
CA TYR A 92 3.94 15.16 -1.57
C TYR A 92 4.01 14.59 -0.16
N ASN A 93 5.08 14.91 0.56
CA ASN A 93 5.19 14.55 1.97
C ASN A 93 4.74 15.72 2.87
N GLN A 94 3.63 15.54 3.57
CA GLN A 94 3.13 16.46 4.60
C GLN A 94 3.26 15.89 6.02
N LEU A 95 4.01 14.81 6.19
CA LEU A 95 4.36 14.26 7.50
C LEU A 95 5.57 15.01 8.07
N SER A 96 5.73 15.00 9.39
CA SER A 96 6.90 15.57 10.07
C SER A 96 8.18 14.74 9.91
N GLU A 97 8.07 13.54 9.36
CA GLU A 97 9.18 12.60 9.14
C GLU A 97 9.41 12.36 7.65
N LEU A 98 10.56 11.80 7.30
CA LEU A 98 10.87 11.40 5.92
C LEU A 98 9.83 10.41 5.40
N CYS A 99 9.50 10.51 4.11
CA CYS A 99 8.59 9.59 3.46
C CYS A 99 8.95 9.38 2.00
N ILE A 100 8.78 8.16 1.52
CA ILE A 100 8.83 7.80 0.09
C ILE A 100 7.85 6.65 -0.15
N THR A 101 7.25 6.57 -1.33
CA THR A 101 6.27 5.54 -1.69
C THR A 101 6.88 4.54 -2.65
N HIS A 102 6.77 3.25 -2.34
CA HIS A 102 7.16 2.12 -3.19
C HIS A 102 5.93 1.51 -3.87
N TRP A 103 6.13 1.09 -5.12
CA TRP A 103 5.13 0.43 -5.97
C TRP A 103 5.37 -1.08 -5.97
N HIS A 104 4.92 -1.75 -4.92
CA HIS A 104 5.20 -3.15 -4.67
C HIS A 104 4.66 -4.05 -5.79
N GLY A 105 5.57 -4.75 -6.44
CA GLY A 105 5.29 -5.65 -7.55
C GLY A 105 5.26 -5.00 -8.94
N LEU A 106 5.42 -3.68 -9.07
CA LEU A 106 5.47 -3.04 -10.37
C LEU A 106 6.87 -3.11 -11.00
N HIS A 107 6.91 -3.33 -12.30
CA HIS A 107 8.14 -3.25 -13.11
C HIS A 107 8.41 -1.81 -13.52
N VAL A 108 9.11 -1.06 -12.70
CA VAL A 108 9.43 0.35 -12.90
C VAL A 108 10.94 0.59 -12.86
N PRO A 109 11.45 1.69 -13.45
CA PRO A 109 12.85 2.07 -13.29
C PRO A 109 13.22 2.26 -11.81
N GLN A 110 14.42 1.89 -11.42
CA GLN A 110 14.90 1.96 -10.02
C GLN A 110 14.69 3.32 -9.38
N ILE A 111 14.93 4.42 -10.11
CA ILE A 111 14.70 5.77 -9.63
C ILE A 111 13.20 6.08 -9.40
N MET A 112 12.30 5.33 -10.01
CA MET A 112 10.85 5.47 -9.87
C MET A 112 10.24 4.42 -8.93
N ASP A 113 11.04 3.58 -8.29
CA ASP A 113 10.58 2.46 -7.46
C ASP A 113 10.35 2.82 -5.97
N GLY A 114 10.66 4.07 -5.60
CA GLY A 114 10.50 4.50 -4.20
C GLY A 114 11.58 3.94 -3.27
N HIS A 115 12.82 3.83 -3.76
CA HIS A 115 13.94 3.40 -2.93
C HIS A 115 14.17 4.37 -1.74
N PRO A 116 14.51 3.90 -0.52
CA PRO A 116 14.68 4.74 0.66
C PRO A 116 15.65 5.90 0.51
N MET A 117 16.66 5.78 -0.35
CA MET A 117 17.62 6.87 -0.63
C MET A 117 16.97 8.11 -1.26
N TYR A 118 15.76 8.00 -1.76
CA TYR A 118 15.00 9.10 -2.38
C TYR A 118 13.89 9.64 -1.45
N ALA A 119 13.90 9.25 -0.17
CA ALA A 119 12.93 9.75 0.78
C ALA A 119 13.01 11.28 0.89
N ILE A 120 11.85 11.93 0.91
CA ILE A 120 11.70 13.38 0.92
C ILE A 120 11.22 13.88 2.28
N SER A 121 11.62 15.10 2.61
CA SER A 121 11.25 15.79 3.85
C SER A 121 9.84 16.39 3.78
N HIS A 122 9.36 16.89 4.91
CA HIS A 122 8.12 17.65 5.00
C HIS A 122 8.08 18.82 4.00
N GLY A 123 6.98 18.93 3.28
CA GLY A 123 6.75 19.97 2.28
C GLY A 123 7.42 19.72 0.92
N GLU A 124 8.23 18.69 0.77
CA GLU A 124 8.87 18.34 -0.49
C GLU A 124 7.96 17.49 -1.39
N ARG A 125 8.33 17.45 -2.67
CA ARG A 125 7.66 16.65 -3.71
C ARG A 125 8.64 15.73 -4.40
N TYR A 126 8.21 14.48 -4.68
CA TYR A 126 8.87 13.54 -5.57
C TYR A 126 7.96 13.18 -6.75
N VAL A 127 8.47 13.20 -7.99
CA VAL A 127 7.71 12.89 -9.19
C VAL A 127 8.08 11.52 -9.70
N TYR A 128 7.10 10.64 -9.78
CA TYR A 128 7.21 9.33 -10.40
C TYR A 128 6.66 9.37 -11.82
N GLU A 129 7.40 8.84 -12.78
CA GLU A 129 7.00 8.72 -14.18
C GLU A 129 7.38 7.34 -14.71
N PHE A 130 6.39 6.52 -14.99
CA PHE A 130 6.61 5.16 -15.48
C PHE A 130 5.46 4.68 -16.37
N GLU A 131 5.74 3.66 -17.17
CA GLU A 131 4.74 2.94 -17.94
C GLU A 131 4.34 1.66 -17.21
N ILE A 132 3.06 1.30 -17.21
CA ILE A 132 2.57 0.04 -16.66
C ILE A 132 2.96 -1.10 -17.59
N LYS A 133 3.96 -1.88 -17.20
CA LYS A 133 4.47 -3.05 -17.95
C LYS A 133 3.89 -4.37 -17.47
N ASN A 134 3.39 -4.38 -16.25
CA ASN A 134 2.84 -5.56 -15.61
C ASN A 134 1.61 -6.09 -16.36
N PRO A 135 1.39 -7.43 -16.37
CA PRO A 135 0.11 -8.01 -16.77
C PRO A 135 -1.00 -7.65 -15.77
N ALA A 136 -2.24 -8.00 -16.14
CA ALA A 136 -3.37 -7.85 -15.25
C ALA A 136 -3.14 -8.58 -13.92
N GLY A 137 -3.45 -7.91 -12.82
CA GLY A 137 -3.21 -8.43 -11.49
C GLY A 137 -3.52 -7.43 -10.38
N THR A 138 -3.27 -7.85 -9.15
CA THR A 138 -3.40 -7.02 -7.96
C THR A 138 -2.03 -6.79 -7.36
N ASN A 139 -1.66 -5.54 -7.24
CA ASN A 139 -0.43 -5.06 -6.63
C ASN A 139 -0.80 -4.07 -5.51
N TRP A 140 0.18 -3.50 -4.85
CA TRP A 140 -0.07 -2.51 -3.82
C TRP A 140 1.03 -1.45 -3.76
N TYR A 141 0.83 -0.41 -3.00
CA TYR A 141 1.84 0.60 -2.74
C TYR A 141 1.87 0.94 -1.26
N HIS A 142 3.04 1.29 -0.79
CA HIS A 142 3.23 1.58 0.64
C HIS A 142 4.45 2.46 0.87
N SER A 143 4.58 3.00 2.08
CA SER A 143 5.81 3.68 2.48
C SER A 143 7.00 2.73 2.50
N HIS A 144 8.16 3.21 2.06
CA HIS A 144 9.41 2.46 2.04
C HIS A 144 10.59 3.24 2.64
N THR A 145 10.32 4.07 3.63
CA THR A 145 11.31 4.91 4.29
C THR A 145 12.22 4.07 5.18
N HIS A 146 13.54 4.30 5.11
CA HIS A 146 14.54 3.56 5.89
C HIS A 146 14.20 3.59 7.38
N GLU A 147 14.21 2.42 8.02
CA GLU A 147 13.86 2.19 9.44
C GLU A 147 12.42 2.58 9.84
N LEU A 148 11.66 3.27 8.98
CA LEU A 148 10.30 3.73 9.27
C LEU A 148 9.20 2.93 8.53
N THR A 149 9.56 2.09 7.55
CA THR A 149 8.59 1.35 6.71
C THR A 149 7.52 0.64 7.54
N GLY A 150 7.91 -0.17 8.53
CA GLY A 150 6.97 -0.92 9.36
C GLY A 150 6.02 -0.02 10.14
N ALA A 151 6.52 1.06 10.74
CA ALA A 151 5.73 2.01 11.51
C ALA A 151 4.76 2.81 10.61
N GLN A 152 5.26 3.30 9.46
CA GLN A 152 4.46 4.10 8.52
C GLN A 152 3.36 3.28 7.85
N VAL A 153 3.63 2.03 7.47
CA VAL A 153 2.61 1.09 6.96
C VAL A 153 1.60 0.76 8.04
N TYR A 154 2.06 0.52 9.27
CA TYR A 154 1.18 0.30 10.41
C TYR A 154 0.25 1.49 10.67
N GLN A 155 0.75 2.70 10.54
CA GLN A 155 -0.01 3.94 10.71
C GLN A 155 -1.01 4.20 9.56
N GLY A 156 -0.89 3.52 8.40
CA GLY A 156 -1.87 3.58 7.31
C GLY A 156 -1.33 3.94 5.93
N LEU A 157 -0.01 4.10 5.77
CA LEU A 157 0.57 4.39 4.46
C LEU A 157 0.64 3.15 3.57
N ALA A 158 -0.52 2.69 3.13
CA ALA A 158 -0.69 1.60 2.17
C ALA A 158 -1.96 1.80 1.33
N GLY A 159 -1.96 1.26 0.11
CA GLY A 159 -3.11 1.23 -0.79
C GLY A 159 -2.95 0.15 -1.87
N MET A 160 -4.02 -0.17 -2.59
CA MET A 160 -4.04 -1.22 -3.61
C MET A 160 -3.87 -0.64 -5.00
N ILE A 161 -3.20 -1.40 -5.89
CA ILE A 161 -3.11 -1.13 -7.33
C ILE A 161 -3.74 -2.30 -8.07
N ILE A 162 -4.68 -1.99 -8.96
CA ILE A 162 -5.31 -2.96 -9.85
C ILE A 162 -4.83 -2.68 -11.26
N ILE A 163 -4.28 -3.69 -11.93
CA ILE A 163 -3.89 -3.60 -13.32
C ILE A 163 -4.80 -4.48 -14.14
N SER A 164 -5.30 -3.95 -15.25
CA SER A 164 -6.05 -4.67 -16.27
C SER A 164 -5.29 -4.73 -17.60
N ASP A 165 -5.59 -5.73 -18.42
CA ASP A 165 -5.07 -5.86 -19.77
C ASP A 165 -6.10 -6.55 -20.68
N ASP A 166 -5.79 -6.62 -21.99
CA ASP A 166 -6.68 -7.21 -23.00
C ASP A 166 -6.86 -8.72 -22.81
N VAL A 167 -5.93 -9.40 -22.10
CA VAL A 167 -6.04 -10.83 -21.81
C VAL A 167 -7.08 -11.05 -20.73
N GLU A 168 -7.00 -10.30 -19.63
CA GLU A 168 -7.99 -10.37 -18.54
C GLU A 168 -9.40 -10.02 -19.02
N GLN A 169 -9.53 -8.99 -19.86
CA GLN A 169 -10.83 -8.54 -20.38
C GLN A 169 -11.58 -9.64 -21.14
N LYS A 170 -10.86 -10.53 -21.85
CA LYS A 170 -11.43 -11.66 -22.60
C LYS A 170 -11.93 -12.81 -21.72
N LEU A 171 -11.56 -12.82 -20.42
CA LEU A 171 -11.94 -13.89 -19.49
C LEU A 171 -13.32 -13.67 -18.88
N GLU A 172 -13.98 -12.55 -19.15
CA GLU A 172 -15.32 -12.20 -18.65
C GLU A 172 -15.48 -12.38 -17.12
N LEU A 173 -14.39 -12.12 -16.38
CA LEU A 173 -14.39 -12.22 -14.92
C LEU A 173 -15.32 -11.15 -14.31
N PRO A 174 -15.88 -11.41 -13.11
CA PRO A 174 -16.67 -10.41 -12.41
C PRO A 174 -15.94 -9.08 -12.36
N SER A 175 -16.61 -7.98 -12.71
CA SER A 175 -16.06 -6.64 -12.87
C SER A 175 -16.98 -5.57 -12.27
N GLY A 176 -16.54 -4.32 -12.19
CA GLY A 176 -17.32 -3.22 -11.65
C GLY A 176 -17.68 -3.44 -10.18
N GLU A 177 -18.97 -3.44 -9.85
CA GLU A 177 -19.47 -3.67 -8.47
C GLU A 177 -19.24 -5.11 -7.97
N TYR A 178 -18.88 -6.04 -8.86
CA TYR A 178 -18.60 -7.45 -8.54
C TYR A 178 -17.09 -7.77 -8.41
N ASP A 179 -16.23 -6.77 -8.55
CA ASP A 179 -14.78 -6.85 -8.33
C ASP A 179 -14.42 -6.08 -7.05
N LEU A 180 -14.27 -6.81 -5.95
CA LEU A 180 -14.18 -6.25 -4.60
C LEU A 180 -12.75 -6.24 -4.09
N PRO A 181 -12.15 -5.06 -3.88
CA PRO A 181 -10.89 -4.94 -3.17
C PRO A 181 -11.09 -5.17 -1.67
N ILE A 182 -10.28 -6.04 -1.09
CA ILE A 182 -10.32 -6.41 0.32
C ILE A 182 -8.91 -6.33 0.89
N ILE A 183 -8.64 -5.32 1.71
CA ILE A 183 -7.36 -5.14 2.39
C ILE A 183 -7.55 -5.55 3.85
N ILE A 184 -6.85 -6.61 4.27
CA ILE A 184 -6.93 -7.15 5.63
C ILE A 184 -5.71 -6.65 6.40
N GLN A 185 -5.93 -6.12 7.59
CA GLN A 185 -4.86 -5.64 8.46
C GLN A 185 -5.16 -6.01 9.91
N ASP A 186 -4.12 -6.09 10.75
CA ASP A 186 -4.29 -6.24 12.19
C ASP A 186 -3.68 -5.05 12.93
N ARG A 187 -4.37 -4.58 13.96
CA ARG A 187 -3.99 -3.40 14.74
C ARG A 187 -4.21 -3.62 16.23
N ASN A 188 -3.44 -2.91 17.04
CA ASN A 188 -3.72 -2.71 18.46
C ASN A 188 -4.16 -1.27 18.69
N PHE A 189 -5.15 -1.11 19.55
CA PHE A 189 -5.63 0.22 19.95
C PHE A 189 -5.38 0.43 21.45
N THR A 190 -5.05 1.67 21.81
CA THR A 190 -5.03 2.12 23.21
C THR A 190 -6.45 2.32 23.71
N HIS A 191 -6.64 2.56 25.02
CA HIS A 191 -7.95 2.82 25.63
C HIS A 191 -8.63 4.10 25.07
N ASP A 192 -7.84 5.02 24.47
CA ASP A 192 -8.33 6.24 23.85
C ASP A 192 -8.34 6.15 22.31
N ASN A 193 -8.46 4.94 21.76
CA ASN A 193 -8.61 4.61 20.35
C ASN A 193 -7.39 5.00 19.46
N GLN A 194 -6.19 5.19 20.02
CA GLN A 194 -5.01 5.45 19.21
C GLN A 194 -4.33 4.14 18.78
N LEU A 195 -3.72 4.13 17.59
CA LEU A 195 -2.91 3.01 17.13
C LEU A 195 -1.68 2.82 18.04
N SER A 196 -1.42 1.58 18.44
CA SER A 196 -0.30 1.21 19.31
C SER A 196 0.63 0.23 18.60
N PHE A 197 1.80 0.72 18.19
CA PHE A 197 2.87 -0.05 17.55
C PHE A 197 4.06 -0.21 18.47
N ASN A 198 3.83 -0.80 19.64
CA ASN A 198 4.88 -1.03 20.65
C ASN A 198 5.57 -2.37 20.37
N LEU A 199 6.72 -2.35 19.72
CA LEU A 199 7.54 -3.52 19.45
C LEU A 199 8.27 -3.97 20.73
N ARG A 200 7.74 -4.98 21.42
CA ARG A 200 8.43 -5.66 22.50
C ARG A 200 9.56 -6.53 21.95
N ARG A 201 10.46 -7.04 22.79
CA ARG A 201 11.56 -7.92 22.36
C ARG A 201 11.05 -9.12 21.55
N HIS A 202 9.94 -9.71 21.96
CA HIS A 202 9.30 -10.82 21.29
C HIS A 202 8.76 -10.45 19.88
N ASP A 203 8.17 -9.26 19.75
CA ASP A 203 7.62 -8.76 18.46
C ASP A 203 8.74 -8.47 17.45
N ARG A 204 9.91 -8.07 17.94
CA ARG A 204 11.09 -7.88 17.08
C ARG A 204 11.63 -9.19 16.51
N MET A 205 11.39 -10.31 17.18
CA MET A 205 11.84 -11.64 16.74
C MET A 205 10.82 -12.38 15.87
N ARG A 206 9.52 -12.21 16.14
CA ARG A 206 8.42 -12.96 15.50
C ARG A 206 7.53 -12.12 14.61
N GLY A 207 7.74 -10.82 14.58
CA GLY A 207 6.87 -9.86 13.92
C GLY A 207 5.75 -9.38 14.84
N PHE A 208 5.20 -8.22 14.51
CA PHE A 208 4.11 -7.59 15.26
C PHE A 208 2.77 -8.21 14.87
N LEU A 209 2.00 -8.63 15.88
CA LEU A 209 0.64 -9.16 15.71
C LEU A 209 -0.35 -8.30 16.51
N GLY A 210 -1.30 -7.69 15.81
CA GLY A 210 -2.39 -6.92 16.41
C GLY A 210 -3.53 -7.84 16.90
N ASN A 211 -4.36 -7.34 17.82
CA ASN A 211 -5.50 -8.07 18.39
C ASN A 211 -6.84 -7.75 17.70
N SER A 212 -6.89 -6.72 16.87
CA SER A 212 -8.08 -6.29 16.13
C SER A 212 -7.84 -6.44 14.64
N ILE A 213 -8.68 -7.23 13.97
CA ILE A 213 -8.64 -7.38 12.52
C ILE A 213 -9.50 -6.30 11.87
N LEU A 214 -8.94 -5.62 10.90
CA LEU A 214 -9.61 -4.60 10.10
C LEU A 214 -9.71 -5.08 8.64
N VAL A 215 -10.84 -4.79 8.03
CA VAL A 215 -11.05 -4.97 6.59
C VAL A 215 -11.32 -3.59 5.98
N ASN A 216 -10.52 -3.22 4.97
CA ASN A 216 -10.59 -1.89 4.33
C ASN A 216 -10.51 -0.74 5.35
N GLY A 217 -9.68 -0.89 6.38
CA GLY A 217 -9.48 0.10 7.43
C GLY A 217 -10.61 0.21 8.47
N GLN A 218 -11.55 -0.74 8.52
CA GLN A 218 -12.68 -0.74 9.44
C GLN A 218 -12.77 -2.04 10.24
N VAL A 219 -13.12 -1.95 11.52
CA VAL A 219 -13.49 -3.10 12.36
C VAL A 219 -14.93 -3.50 12.05
N ASN A 220 -15.22 -4.80 12.06
CA ASN A 220 -16.57 -5.33 11.77
C ASN A 220 -17.15 -4.84 10.42
N SER A 221 -16.30 -4.72 9.41
CA SER A 221 -16.70 -4.31 8.07
C SER A 221 -17.73 -5.28 7.49
N LEU A 222 -18.85 -4.73 7.02
CA LEU A 222 -19.89 -5.47 6.30
C LEU A 222 -19.90 -5.02 4.84
N ILE A 223 -19.75 -5.99 3.93
CA ILE A 223 -19.84 -5.76 2.50
C ILE A 223 -21.16 -6.37 2.01
N PRO A 224 -22.17 -5.55 1.64
CA PRO A 224 -23.42 -6.08 1.11
C PRO A 224 -23.19 -6.73 -0.25
N VAL A 225 -23.65 -7.95 -0.41
CA VAL A 225 -23.51 -8.73 -1.65
C VAL A 225 -24.88 -9.19 -2.15
N LYS A 226 -24.99 -9.40 -3.47
CA LYS A 226 -26.14 -10.00 -4.14
C LYS A 226 -25.85 -11.47 -4.44
N THR A 227 -26.85 -12.26 -4.79
CA THR A 227 -26.68 -13.67 -5.23
C THR A 227 -26.05 -13.71 -6.62
N ARG A 228 -24.71 -13.54 -6.66
CA ARG A 228 -23.89 -13.53 -7.87
C ARG A 228 -22.47 -13.98 -7.57
N ALA A 229 -21.71 -14.31 -8.61
CA ALA A 229 -20.26 -14.49 -8.48
C ALA A 229 -19.57 -13.14 -8.26
N TYR A 230 -18.59 -13.13 -7.35
CA TYR A 230 -17.73 -11.98 -7.06
C TYR A 230 -16.28 -12.35 -7.27
N ARG A 231 -15.51 -11.40 -7.74
CA ARG A 231 -14.05 -11.46 -7.68
C ARG A 231 -13.58 -10.70 -6.44
N LEU A 232 -12.86 -11.39 -5.56
CA LEU A 232 -12.27 -10.78 -4.38
C LEU A 232 -10.78 -10.56 -4.65
N ARG A 233 -10.34 -9.32 -4.53
CA ARG A 233 -8.91 -8.96 -4.60
C ARG A 233 -8.42 -8.78 -3.18
N ILE A 234 -7.81 -9.82 -2.63
CA ILE A 234 -7.46 -9.87 -1.22
C ILE A 234 -5.98 -9.51 -1.05
N LEU A 235 -5.71 -8.46 -0.29
CA LEU A 235 -4.38 -8.00 0.08
C LEU A 235 -4.17 -8.21 1.57
N ASN A 236 -3.11 -8.93 1.94
CA ASN A 236 -2.59 -8.93 3.31
C ASN A 236 -1.78 -7.66 3.53
N GLY A 237 -2.37 -6.68 4.20
CA GLY A 237 -1.75 -5.40 4.56
C GLY A 237 -1.24 -5.35 6.00
N SER A 238 -1.09 -6.50 6.67
CA SER A 238 -0.52 -6.60 8.01
C SER A 238 1.01 -6.60 7.97
N ASN A 239 1.64 -6.19 9.08
CA ASN A 239 3.09 -6.14 9.17
C ASN A 239 3.77 -7.52 9.20
N ALA A 240 3.10 -8.53 9.81
CA ALA A 240 3.69 -9.86 9.98
C ALA A 240 2.68 -11.00 10.05
N ARG A 241 1.39 -10.71 10.13
CA ARG A 241 0.37 -11.76 10.29
C ARG A 241 0.16 -12.51 8.99
N ILE A 242 0.14 -13.82 9.08
CA ILE A 242 -0.30 -14.73 8.03
C ILE A 242 -1.78 -15.02 8.26
N TYR A 243 -2.60 -14.97 7.22
CA TYR A 243 -4.01 -15.29 7.26
C TYR A 243 -4.30 -16.59 6.54
N LYS A 244 -5.08 -17.46 7.18
CA LYS A 244 -5.71 -18.62 6.55
C LYS A 244 -7.19 -18.31 6.33
N LEU A 245 -7.59 -18.13 5.08
CA LEU A 245 -8.94 -17.73 4.71
C LEU A 245 -9.67 -18.90 4.05
N GLY A 246 -10.90 -19.15 4.48
CA GLY A 246 -11.79 -20.16 3.93
C GLY A 246 -13.24 -19.78 4.24
N TRP A 247 -14.17 -20.41 3.54
CA TRP A 247 -15.59 -20.27 3.87
C TRP A 247 -15.91 -21.11 5.12
N ASN A 248 -16.78 -20.61 5.98
CA ASN A 248 -17.16 -21.27 7.23
C ASN A 248 -18.00 -22.54 7.02
N ASP A 249 -18.62 -22.67 5.84
CA ASP A 249 -19.39 -23.87 5.42
C ASP A 249 -18.53 -24.90 4.70
N GLY A 250 -17.22 -24.66 4.55
CA GLY A 250 -16.30 -25.54 3.84
C GLY A 250 -16.36 -25.48 2.32
N THR A 251 -17.13 -24.58 1.75
CA THR A 251 -17.17 -24.34 0.30
C THR A 251 -15.77 -24.00 -0.21
N ALA A 252 -15.36 -24.57 -1.34
CA ALA A 252 -14.07 -24.31 -1.94
C ALA A 252 -13.98 -22.86 -2.47
N ILE A 253 -12.80 -22.27 -2.34
CA ILE A 253 -12.44 -21.00 -2.94
C ILE A 253 -11.83 -21.26 -4.32
N THR A 254 -12.33 -20.61 -5.35
CA THR A 254 -11.71 -20.63 -6.68
C THR A 254 -10.66 -19.54 -6.77
N ALA A 255 -9.39 -19.89 -6.58
CA ALA A 255 -8.26 -18.98 -6.79
C ALA A 255 -7.99 -18.81 -8.28
N ILE A 256 -7.95 -17.57 -8.76
CA ILE A 256 -7.73 -17.22 -10.16
C ILE A 256 -6.45 -16.40 -10.36
N GLY A 257 -5.83 -15.94 -9.30
CA GLY A 257 -4.60 -15.16 -9.34
C GLY A 257 -3.87 -15.21 -8.01
N THR A 258 -2.60 -14.85 -8.05
CA THR A 258 -1.71 -14.68 -6.90
C THR A 258 -0.97 -13.35 -7.03
N ASP A 259 0.15 -13.19 -6.31
CA ASP A 259 0.96 -11.98 -6.36
C ASP A 259 1.35 -11.63 -7.82
N GLY A 260 0.84 -10.48 -8.25
CA GLY A 260 1.24 -9.87 -9.51
C GLY A 260 0.65 -10.48 -10.79
N GLY A 261 -0.28 -11.47 -10.73
CA GLY A 261 -0.84 -12.00 -11.96
C GLY A 261 -1.94 -13.05 -11.84
N LEU A 262 -2.55 -13.37 -12.98
CA LEU A 262 -3.50 -14.46 -13.10
C LEU A 262 -2.79 -15.80 -13.16
N LEU A 263 -3.42 -16.84 -12.61
CA LEU A 263 -3.00 -18.23 -12.77
C LEU A 263 -3.30 -18.72 -14.19
N GLU A 264 -2.50 -19.65 -14.67
CA GLU A 264 -2.74 -20.32 -15.96
C GLU A 264 -4.11 -21.03 -15.99
N LYS A 265 -4.52 -21.58 -14.83
CA LYS A 265 -5.83 -22.24 -14.63
C LYS A 265 -6.38 -21.90 -13.25
N PRO A 266 -7.69 -21.70 -13.11
CA PRO A 266 -8.33 -21.59 -11.80
C PRO A 266 -8.05 -22.80 -10.93
N GLN A 267 -7.86 -22.57 -9.63
CA GLN A 267 -7.61 -23.63 -8.63
C GLN A 267 -8.70 -23.61 -7.58
N ASN A 268 -9.36 -24.76 -7.34
CA ASN A 268 -10.31 -24.90 -6.24
C ASN A 268 -9.57 -25.34 -4.99
N LEU A 269 -9.59 -24.51 -3.96
CA LEU A 269 -8.84 -24.70 -2.73
C LEU A 269 -9.79 -24.65 -1.53
N PRO A 270 -9.60 -25.50 -0.51
CA PRO A 270 -10.41 -25.43 0.71
C PRO A 270 -10.11 -24.17 1.54
N TYR A 271 -8.97 -23.55 1.34
CA TYR A 271 -8.55 -22.28 1.94
C TYR A 271 -7.38 -21.68 1.13
N VAL A 272 -7.13 -20.41 1.33
CA VAL A 272 -5.93 -19.71 0.84
C VAL A 272 -5.12 -19.20 2.02
N MET A 273 -3.80 -19.15 1.82
CA MET A 273 -2.85 -18.53 2.77
C MET A 273 -2.37 -17.20 2.17
N LEU A 274 -2.36 -16.15 2.97
CA LEU A 274 -1.93 -14.80 2.60
C LEU A 274 -0.82 -14.33 3.53
#